data_1a6119338d17345fcbcdf4061ca7678c
#
_entry.id   1a6119338d17345fcbcdf4061ca7678c
#
_cell.length_a   1.000
_cell.length_b   1.000
_cell.length_c   1.000
_cell.angle_alpha   90.00
_cell.angle_beta   90.00
_cell.angle_gamma   90.00
#
_symmetry.space_group_name_H-M   'P 1'
#
loop_
_entity.id
_entity.type
_entity.pdbx_description
1 polymer ?
#
loop_
_entity_poly.entity_id
_entity_poly.type
_entity_poly.pdbx_seq_one_letter_code
_entity_poly.pdbx_strand_id
1 'polypeptide(L)'
;MIPLFKVFMSEDVIKPVNEVLMSGQITQGPQVELFETALKDFMGNPYILTLNSATAGLTLALRLLKNKDDRFQWPGFDEDTDIVLTPALTCFATTAAVLANHVKIRWLDVDLNTANIDLVDLKNKLSAHTKVIYLVHWGGNPVDLDGLRELQEYSLQKFGFRPMIVEDCAHAFGAEYNGSKIGGKASEGNICVFSLQAIKHLTTGDGGFITLPNEFLYDRCKLLRWYGIDRDKRNYKGKDLRLENDILEYGYKFHMNDINATLGLYNLPHMNDLLRKNRENAAYFDEQLKDVKGIQLMNTNTKCNSAYWLYTIRVLNGKKQEFMEKMKESGIMTSQVHNRNDINSCVKDFQEPLPNLDLLERELVCIPVGWWLSEDDIRSIIKNCHIN
;
A
#
# COMPACT_ATOMS: atom_id res chain seq x y z
N MET A 1 21.67 -5.54 17.81
CA MET A 1 20.21 -5.76 17.68
C MET A 1 19.86 -5.74 16.20
N ILE A 2 19.24 -6.79 15.71
CA ILE A 2 18.78 -6.90 14.31
C ILE A 2 17.42 -6.21 14.21
N PRO A 3 17.31 -5.06 13.52
CA PRO A 3 16.07 -4.32 13.45
C PRO A 3 15.09 -4.96 12.47
N LEU A 4 13.77 -4.83 12.73
CA LEU A 4 12.71 -5.30 11.83
C LEU A 4 12.70 -4.52 10.50
N PHE A 5 13.02 -3.23 10.57
CA PHE A 5 13.13 -2.33 9.42
C PHE A 5 14.44 -1.56 9.45
N LYS A 6 14.97 -1.23 8.28
CA LYS A 6 16.09 -0.30 8.13
C LYS A 6 15.82 0.64 6.95
N VAL A 7 15.97 1.93 7.20
CA VAL A 7 15.82 2.97 6.17
C VAL A 7 16.99 2.88 5.20
N PHE A 8 16.70 2.84 3.90
CA PHE A 8 17.70 3.01 2.85
C PHE A 8 17.78 4.47 2.45
N MET A 9 19.00 4.98 2.31
CA MET A 9 19.25 6.31 1.75
C MET A 9 20.52 6.24 0.93
N SER A 10 20.44 6.63 -0.35
CA SER A 10 21.61 6.77 -1.22
C SER A 10 22.47 7.93 -0.73
N GLU A 11 23.79 7.73 -0.70
CA GLU A 11 24.74 8.82 -0.41
C GLU A 11 24.75 9.91 -1.51
N ASP A 12 24.36 9.55 -2.72
CA ASP A 12 24.30 10.46 -3.88
C ASP A 12 23.23 11.56 -3.71
N VAL A 13 22.33 11.43 -2.75
CA VAL A 13 21.23 12.38 -2.51
C VAL A 13 21.68 13.67 -1.83
N ILE A 14 22.82 13.67 -1.13
CA ILE A 14 23.26 14.78 -0.27
C ILE A 14 23.42 16.08 -1.07
N LYS A 15 24.17 16.03 -2.18
CA LYS A 15 24.41 17.20 -3.01
C LYS A 15 23.12 17.71 -3.68
N PRO A 16 22.29 16.89 -4.35
CA PRO A 16 21.03 17.32 -4.95
C PRO A 16 20.04 17.93 -3.95
N VAL A 17 19.89 17.36 -2.77
CA VAL A 17 19.01 17.94 -1.73
C VAL A 17 19.52 19.30 -1.29
N ASN A 18 20.83 19.48 -1.11
CA ASN A 18 21.40 20.78 -0.78
C ASN A 18 21.15 21.82 -1.89
N GLU A 19 21.28 21.43 -3.16
CA GLU A 19 20.98 22.30 -4.29
C GLU A 19 19.52 22.74 -4.31
N VAL A 20 18.57 21.82 -4.04
CA VAL A 20 17.14 22.14 -3.94
C VAL A 20 16.89 23.12 -2.77
N LEU A 21 17.47 22.87 -1.60
CA LEU A 21 17.31 23.75 -0.43
C LEU A 21 17.83 25.16 -0.72
N MET A 22 18.99 25.26 -1.37
CA MET A 22 19.62 26.56 -1.66
C MET A 22 18.95 27.30 -2.84
N SER A 23 18.19 26.59 -3.69
CA SER A 23 17.42 27.20 -4.79
C SER A 23 16.23 28.03 -4.30
N GLY A 24 15.72 27.74 -3.11
CA GLY A 24 14.46 28.30 -2.57
C GLY A 24 13.19 27.74 -3.22
N GLN A 25 13.31 26.89 -4.25
CA GLN A 25 12.18 26.19 -4.88
C GLN A 25 11.93 24.85 -4.18
N ILE A 26 11.42 24.91 -2.97
CA ILE A 26 11.30 23.74 -2.06
C ILE A 26 9.89 23.13 -2.02
N THR A 27 8.90 23.75 -2.66
CA THR A 27 7.54 23.18 -2.81
C THR A 27 7.47 22.31 -4.06
N GLN A 28 6.29 22.03 -4.58
CA GLN A 28 6.14 21.24 -5.82
C GLN A 28 6.75 21.98 -7.01
N GLY A 29 7.74 21.38 -7.66
CA GLY A 29 8.46 21.95 -8.79
C GLY A 29 9.12 20.86 -9.66
N PRO A 30 10.29 21.17 -10.28
CA PRO A 30 10.92 20.29 -11.27
C PRO A 30 11.31 18.91 -10.76
N GLN A 31 11.69 18.77 -9.48
CA GLN A 31 12.07 17.47 -8.93
C GLN A 31 10.87 16.52 -8.81
N VAL A 32 9.71 17.06 -8.50
CA VAL A 32 8.45 16.26 -8.51
C VAL A 32 8.17 15.75 -9.92
N GLU A 33 8.31 16.56 -10.96
CA GLU A 33 8.07 16.14 -12.36
C GLU A 33 9.06 15.07 -12.81
N LEU A 34 10.33 15.22 -12.47
CA LEU A 34 11.36 14.21 -12.75
C LEU A 34 11.09 12.90 -12.02
N PHE A 35 10.70 12.98 -10.76
CA PHE A 35 10.40 11.78 -9.98
C PHE A 35 9.13 11.07 -10.46
N GLU A 36 8.08 11.81 -10.81
CA GLU A 36 6.89 11.23 -11.45
C GLU A 36 7.22 10.53 -12.76
N THR A 37 8.09 11.11 -13.58
CA THR A 37 8.57 10.50 -14.83
C THR A 37 9.32 9.20 -14.55
N ALA A 38 10.27 9.21 -13.61
CA ALA A 38 11.02 8.02 -13.23
C ALA A 38 10.12 6.91 -12.65
N LEU A 39 9.11 7.27 -11.87
CA LEU A 39 8.11 6.31 -11.37
C LEU A 39 7.25 5.72 -12.49
N LYS A 40 6.83 6.53 -13.48
CA LYS A 40 6.08 6.05 -14.66
C LYS A 40 6.86 5.00 -15.42
N ASP A 41 8.15 5.26 -15.65
CA ASP A 41 9.06 4.33 -16.32
C ASP A 41 9.27 3.05 -15.49
N PHE A 42 9.50 3.20 -14.18
CA PHE A 42 9.72 2.06 -13.29
C PHE A 42 8.47 1.16 -13.17
N MET A 43 7.28 1.75 -13.04
CA MET A 43 6.02 1.03 -12.85
C MET A 43 5.41 0.53 -14.16
N GLY A 44 5.74 1.16 -15.30
CA GLY A 44 5.08 0.89 -16.58
C GLY A 44 3.63 1.38 -16.63
N ASN A 45 3.33 2.49 -15.93
CA ASN A 45 2.01 3.14 -15.93
C ASN A 45 2.20 4.64 -16.16
N PRO A 46 1.59 5.24 -17.21
CA PRO A 46 1.73 6.66 -17.52
C PRO A 46 0.95 7.59 -16.57
N TYR A 47 0.04 7.05 -15.78
CA TYR A 47 -0.89 7.82 -14.95
C TYR A 47 -0.48 7.76 -13.47
N ILE A 48 0.68 8.33 -13.13
CA ILE A 48 1.22 8.39 -11.77
C ILE A 48 1.31 9.83 -11.29
N LEU A 49 0.87 10.06 -10.04
CA LEU A 49 0.99 11.32 -9.33
C LEU A 49 1.59 11.11 -7.94
N THR A 50 2.60 11.91 -7.59
CA THR A 50 3.17 11.91 -6.25
C THR A 50 2.33 12.71 -5.27
N LEU A 51 2.35 12.29 -4.01
CA LEU A 51 1.55 12.83 -2.92
C LEU A 51 2.43 12.97 -1.66
N ASN A 52 1.93 13.76 -0.70
CA ASN A 52 2.62 13.94 0.58
C ASN A 52 2.51 12.74 1.54
N SER A 53 1.64 11.77 1.24
CA SER A 53 1.52 10.50 1.96
C SER A 53 0.65 9.50 1.20
N ALA A 54 0.77 8.20 1.53
CA ALA A 54 -0.16 7.18 1.05
C ALA A 54 -1.59 7.41 1.58
N THR A 55 -1.74 7.88 2.80
CA THR A 55 -3.07 8.21 3.38
C THR A 55 -3.79 9.26 2.53
N ALA A 56 -3.08 10.27 2.04
CA ALA A 56 -3.63 11.25 1.10
C ALA A 56 -4.08 10.58 -0.21
N GLY A 57 -3.31 9.63 -0.73
CA GLY A 57 -3.65 8.86 -1.92
C GLY A 57 -4.89 8.00 -1.75
N LEU A 58 -4.98 7.26 -0.65
CA LEU A 58 -6.15 6.44 -0.30
C LEU A 58 -7.41 7.33 -0.14
N THR A 59 -7.27 8.50 0.49
CA THR A 59 -8.38 9.48 0.62
C THR A 59 -8.82 10.01 -0.75
N LEU A 60 -7.86 10.36 -1.63
CA LEU A 60 -8.15 10.80 -3.00
C LEU A 60 -8.80 9.71 -3.85
N ALA A 61 -8.39 8.45 -3.69
CA ALA A 61 -8.95 7.32 -4.44
C ALA A 61 -10.48 7.25 -4.26
N LEU A 62 -10.98 7.32 -3.02
CA LEU A 62 -12.43 7.37 -2.76
C LEU A 62 -13.06 8.67 -3.25
N ARG A 63 -12.39 9.80 -3.06
CA ARG A 63 -12.89 11.09 -3.54
C ARG A 63 -13.11 11.09 -5.06
N LEU A 64 -12.21 10.46 -5.81
CA LEU A 64 -12.32 10.29 -7.26
C LEU A 64 -13.52 9.42 -7.67
N LEU A 65 -13.91 8.47 -6.83
CA LEU A 65 -14.99 7.51 -7.10
C LEU A 65 -16.38 8.00 -6.65
N LYS A 66 -16.50 9.14 -5.98
CA LYS A 66 -17.81 9.65 -5.50
C LYS A 66 -18.80 9.92 -6.62
N ASN A 67 -18.35 10.50 -7.72
CA ASN A 67 -19.23 10.93 -8.79
C ASN A 67 -19.51 9.78 -9.77
N LYS A 68 -20.76 9.73 -10.27
CA LYS A 68 -21.13 8.86 -11.40
C LYS A 68 -20.27 9.16 -12.63
N ASP A 69 -19.89 8.09 -13.34
CA ASP A 69 -19.20 8.21 -14.62
C ASP A 69 -19.75 7.21 -15.64
N ASP A 70 -20.59 7.70 -16.53
CA ASP A 70 -21.28 6.89 -17.54
C ASP A 70 -20.32 6.25 -18.55
N ARG A 71 -19.11 6.81 -18.75
CA ARG A 71 -18.08 6.25 -19.65
C ARG A 71 -17.57 4.90 -19.17
N PHE A 72 -17.57 4.69 -17.87
CA PHE A 72 -17.10 3.45 -17.23
C PHE A 72 -18.24 2.64 -16.61
N GLN A 73 -19.50 3.02 -16.91
CA GLN A 73 -20.69 2.42 -16.25
C GLN A 73 -20.58 2.46 -14.72
N TRP A 74 -19.92 3.48 -14.20
CA TRP A 74 -19.74 3.67 -12.78
C TRP A 74 -20.92 4.45 -12.18
N PRO A 75 -21.69 3.87 -11.23
CA PRO A 75 -22.91 4.51 -10.71
C PRO A 75 -22.62 5.67 -9.75
N GLY A 76 -21.36 5.85 -9.33
CA GLY A 76 -21.02 6.75 -8.24
C GLY A 76 -21.21 6.10 -6.88
N PHE A 77 -21.14 6.91 -5.84
CA PHE A 77 -21.17 6.50 -4.45
C PHE A 77 -22.26 7.27 -3.68
N ASP A 78 -23.19 6.54 -3.07
CA ASP A 78 -24.18 7.08 -2.12
C ASP A 78 -23.65 6.89 -0.70
N GLU A 79 -23.33 7.97 0.01
CA GLU A 79 -22.74 7.94 1.36
C GLU A 79 -23.67 7.31 2.41
N ASP A 80 -24.98 7.37 2.20
CA ASP A 80 -25.97 6.86 3.15
C ASP A 80 -26.17 5.34 3.04
N THR A 81 -26.03 4.78 1.84
CA THR A 81 -26.38 3.38 1.57
C THR A 81 -25.21 2.52 1.16
N ASP A 82 -24.19 3.08 0.50
CA ASP A 82 -23.10 2.32 -0.07
C ASP A 82 -22.00 2.03 0.96
N ILE A 83 -21.25 0.99 0.70
CA ILE A 83 -20.20 0.47 1.58
C ILE A 83 -18.88 0.27 0.84
N VAL A 84 -17.80 0.39 1.61
CA VAL A 84 -16.46 -0.09 1.26
C VAL A 84 -16.21 -1.40 1.99
N LEU A 85 -15.84 -2.45 1.26
CA LEU A 85 -15.27 -3.66 1.84
C LEU A 85 -13.76 -3.48 2.01
N THR A 86 -13.24 -3.74 3.22
CA THR A 86 -11.82 -3.55 3.54
C THR A 86 -11.35 -4.52 4.63
N PRO A 87 -10.08 -5.00 4.61
CA PRO A 87 -9.57 -5.83 5.70
C PRO A 87 -9.40 -5.00 6.98
N ALA A 88 -9.64 -5.65 8.12
CA ALA A 88 -9.32 -5.07 9.43
C ALA A 88 -7.81 -5.18 9.75
N LEU A 89 -7.09 -6.14 9.17
CA LEU A 89 -5.65 -6.31 9.34
C LEU A 89 -4.88 -5.40 8.37
N THR A 90 -4.65 -4.17 8.77
CA THR A 90 -3.90 -3.17 8.00
C THR A 90 -3.45 -2.01 8.89
N CYS A 91 -2.59 -1.13 8.37
CA CYS A 91 -2.35 0.17 8.97
C CYS A 91 -3.67 0.95 9.09
N PHE A 92 -3.84 1.70 10.17
CA PHE A 92 -5.05 2.50 10.36
C PHE A 92 -5.26 3.55 9.26
N ALA A 93 -4.23 3.88 8.49
CA ALA A 93 -4.30 4.78 7.34
C ALA A 93 -5.35 4.36 6.31
N THR A 94 -5.47 3.05 6.03
CA THR A 94 -6.47 2.49 5.10
C THR A 94 -7.88 2.77 5.61
N THR A 95 -8.14 2.49 6.88
CA THR A 95 -9.43 2.74 7.55
C THR A 95 -9.73 4.23 7.64
N ALA A 96 -8.75 5.05 8.04
CA ALA A 96 -8.90 6.49 8.18
C ALA A 96 -9.29 7.17 6.85
N ALA A 97 -8.76 6.68 5.72
CA ALA A 97 -9.11 7.19 4.40
C ALA A 97 -10.59 6.94 4.03
N VAL A 98 -11.15 5.80 4.44
CA VAL A 98 -12.58 5.50 4.26
C VAL A 98 -13.43 6.43 5.13
N LEU A 99 -13.09 6.54 6.42
CA LEU A 99 -13.80 7.42 7.37
C LEU A 99 -13.75 8.90 6.96
N ALA A 100 -12.61 9.37 6.43
CA ALA A 100 -12.44 10.75 5.95
C ALA A 100 -13.34 11.07 4.73
N ASN A 101 -13.85 10.07 4.05
CA ASN A 101 -14.81 10.22 2.96
C ASN A 101 -16.28 10.00 3.40
N HIS A 102 -16.52 9.84 4.71
CA HIS A 102 -17.85 9.60 5.30
C HIS A 102 -18.55 8.34 4.75
N VAL A 103 -17.78 7.29 4.43
CA VAL A 103 -18.30 6.05 3.84
C VAL A 103 -18.36 4.97 4.89
N LYS A 104 -19.41 4.14 4.83
CA LYS A 104 -19.57 2.97 5.72
C LYS A 104 -18.56 1.88 5.38
N ILE A 105 -18.00 1.30 6.44
CA ILE A 105 -17.09 0.16 6.35
C ILE A 105 -17.88 -1.12 6.55
N ARG A 106 -17.53 -2.14 5.78
CA ARG A 106 -17.79 -3.53 6.10
C ARG A 106 -16.48 -4.30 6.04
N TRP A 107 -16.16 -4.99 7.12
CA TRP A 107 -14.88 -5.66 7.23
C TRP A 107 -14.83 -6.93 6.40
N LEU A 108 -13.66 -7.22 5.86
CA LEU A 108 -13.31 -8.51 5.26
C LEU A 108 -12.43 -9.30 6.22
N ASP A 109 -12.73 -10.57 6.36
CA ASP A 109 -11.85 -11.51 7.05
C ASP A 109 -10.62 -11.79 6.18
N VAL A 110 -9.61 -12.42 6.78
CA VAL A 110 -8.34 -12.72 6.15
C VAL A 110 -8.20 -14.20 5.83
N ASP A 111 -7.45 -14.52 4.79
CA ASP A 111 -6.98 -15.86 4.51
C ASP A 111 -5.81 -16.21 5.44
N LEU A 112 -5.90 -17.31 6.16
CA LEU A 112 -4.91 -17.73 7.16
C LEU A 112 -3.55 -18.09 6.58
N ASN A 113 -3.48 -18.37 5.27
CA ASN A 113 -2.24 -18.77 4.62
C ASN A 113 -1.47 -17.58 4.03
N THR A 114 -2.16 -16.46 3.76
CA THR A 114 -1.57 -15.30 3.08
C THR A 114 -1.62 -14.02 3.90
N ALA A 115 -2.48 -13.95 4.93
CA ALA A 115 -2.86 -12.75 5.66
C ALA A 115 -3.49 -11.65 4.77
N ASN A 116 -3.78 -11.93 3.52
CA ASN A 116 -4.55 -11.09 2.62
C ASN A 116 -6.06 -11.30 2.83
N ILE A 117 -6.89 -10.51 2.16
CA ILE A 117 -8.35 -10.68 2.21
C ILE A 117 -8.77 -12.09 1.77
N ASP A 118 -9.75 -12.67 2.48
CA ASP A 118 -10.37 -13.93 2.10
C ASP A 118 -11.38 -13.68 0.97
N LEU A 119 -11.12 -14.22 -0.22
CA LEU A 119 -12.00 -14.07 -1.39
C LEU A 119 -13.34 -14.80 -1.24
N VAL A 120 -13.41 -15.82 -0.38
CA VAL A 120 -14.68 -16.50 -0.06
C VAL A 120 -15.54 -15.58 0.81
N ASP A 121 -14.97 -14.96 1.83
CA ASP A 121 -15.67 -13.98 2.67
C ASP A 121 -16.07 -12.76 1.83
N LEU A 122 -15.18 -12.25 0.96
CA LEU A 122 -15.49 -11.18 0.02
C LEU A 122 -16.72 -11.53 -0.84
N LYS A 123 -16.75 -12.72 -1.45
CA LYS A 123 -17.90 -13.18 -2.26
C LYS A 123 -19.21 -13.16 -1.47
N ASN A 124 -19.17 -13.64 -0.25
CA ASN A 124 -20.35 -13.71 0.63
C ASN A 124 -20.85 -12.32 1.06
N LYS A 125 -19.95 -11.34 1.16
CA LYS A 125 -20.24 -9.97 1.58
C LYS A 125 -20.59 -9.01 0.43
N LEU A 126 -20.36 -9.41 -0.83
CA LEU A 126 -20.74 -8.62 -2.01
C LEU A 126 -22.26 -8.37 -2.05
N SER A 127 -22.64 -7.13 -2.32
CA SER A 127 -24.03 -6.69 -2.42
C SER A 127 -24.19 -5.55 -3.44
N ALA A 128 -25.42 -5.16 -3.75
CA ALA A 128 -25.71 -4.00 -4.60
C ALA A 128 -25.16 -2.68 -4.01
N HIS A 129 -24.87 -2.66 -2.71
CA HIS A 129 -24.26 -1.51 -2.01
C HIS A 129 -22.74 -1.56 -1.93
N THR A 130 -22.10 -2.65 -2.36
CA THR A 130 -20.64 -2.77 -2.36
C THR A 130 -20.08 -2.01 -3.57
N LYS A 131 -19.66 -0.77 -3.37
CA LYS A 131 -19.13 0.04 -4.48
C LYS A 131 -17.63 -0.08 -4.61
N VAL A 132 -16.90 -0.18 -3.51
CA VAL A 132 -15.45 -0.22 -3.53
C VAL A 132 -14.94 -1.37 -2.67
N ILE A 133 -13.93 -2.06 -3.17
CA ILE A 133 -13.13 -3.04 -2.44
C ILE A 133 -11.77 -2.40 -2.20
N TYR A 134 -11.46 -2.09 -0.95
CA TYR A 134 -10.12 -1.77 -0.52
C TYR A 134 -9.41 -3.06 -0.15
N LEU A 135 -8.24 -3.28 -0.71
CA LEU A 135 -7.38 -4.39 -0.32
C LEU A 135 -6.00 -3.90 0.08
N VAL A 136 -5.29 -4.71 0.81
CA VAL A 136 -3.90 -4.47 1.19
C VAL A 136 -3.09 -5.68 0.75
N HIS A 137 -1.95 -5.47 0.12
CA HIS A 137 -1.00 -6.54 -0.19
C HIS A 137 -0.12 -6.78 1.03
N TRP A 138 -0.59 -7.62 1.96
CA TRP A 138 0.07 -7.83 3.25
C TRP A 138 1.54 -8.23 3.10
N GLY A 139 2.42 -7.53 3.83
CA GLY A 139 3.86 -7.82 3.84
C GLY A 139 4.57 -7.67 2.48
N GLY A 140 3.87 -7.21 1.45
CA GLY A 140 4.35 -7.15 0.08
C GLY A 140 3.95 -8.35 -0.77
N ASN A 141 3.12 -9.27 -0.24
CA ASN A 141 2.58 -10.41 -0.97
C ASN A 141 1.29 -10.02 -1.70
N PRO A 142 1.24 -10.04 -3.04
CA PRO A 142 0.05 -9.66 -3.78
C PRO A 142 -1.18 -10.51 -3.44
N VAL A 143 -2.34 -9.86 -3.35
CA VAL A 143 -3.65 -10.53 -3.34
C VAL A 143 -3.85 -11.25 -4.68
N ASP A 144 -4.64 -12.31 -4.70
CA ASP A 144 -5.03 -13.00 -5.94
C ASP A 144 -5.91 -12.08 -6.81
N LEU A 145 -5.27 -11.39 -7.76
CA LEU A 145 -5.94 -10.43 -8.65
C LEU A 145 -6.87 -11.12 -9.66
N ASP A 146 -6.59 -12.36 -10.04
CA ASP A 146 -7.48 -13.09 -10.96
C ASP A 146 -8.78 -13.46 -10.26
N GLY A 147 -8.71 -13.98 -9.03
CA GLY A 147 -9.89 -14.23 -8.20
C GLY A 147 -10.71 -12.97 -7.93
N LEU A 148 -10.04 -11.81 -7.75
CA LEU A 148 -10.75 -10.53 -7.64
C LEU A 148 -11.49 -10.15 -8.93
N ARG A 149 -10.88 -10.33 -10.10
CA ARG A 149 -11.55 -10.07 -11.39
C ARG A 149 -12.77 -10.96 -11.58
N GLU A 150 -12.67 -12.24 -11.22
CA GLU A 150 -13.82 -13.16 -11.23
C GLU A 150 -14.95 -12.65 -10.33
N LEU A 151 -14.64 -12.11 -9.16
CA LEU A 151 -15.64 -11.55 -8.26
C LEU A 151 -16.24 -10.23 -8.76
N GLN A 152 -15.48 -9.41 -9.49
CA GLN A 152 -16.03 -8.24 -10.18
C GLN A 152 -17.01 -8.66 -11.29
N GLU A 153 -16.70 -9.71 -12.07
CA GLU A 153 -17.61 -10.25 -13.07
C GLU A 153 -18.87 -10.86 -12.44
N TYR A 154 -18.72 -11.60 -11.33
CA TYR A 154 -19.86 -12.08 -10.56
C TYR A 154 -20.76 -10.94 -10.09
N SER A 155 -20.17 -9.82 -9.59
CA SER A 155 -20.91 -8.64 -9.16
C SER A 155 -21.65 -7.99 -10.35
N LEU A 156 -20.99 -7.86 -11.50
CA LEU A 156 -21.62 -7.34 -12.72
C LEU A 156 -22.85 -8.15 -13.11
N GLN A 157 -22.74 -9.49 -13.12
CA GLN A 157 -23.85 -10.37 -13.48
C GLN A 157 -25.00 -10.30 -12.47
N LYS A 158 -24.69 -10.16 -11.19
CA LYS A 158 -25.68 -10.23 -10.10
C LYS A 158 -26.30 -8.87 -9.75
N PHE A 159 -25.52 -7.79 -9.80
CA PHE A 159 -25.89 -6.47 -9.32
C PHE A 159 -25.85 -5.37 -10.40
N GLY A 160 -25.36 -5.71 -11.61
CA GLY A 160 -25.35 -4.81 -12.76
C GLY A 160 -24.14 -3.85 -12.82
N PHE A 161 -23.14 -3.98 -11.95
CA PHE A 161 -21.91 -3.18 -11.99
C PHE A 161 -20.73 -3.93 -11.37
N ARG A 162 -19.51 -3.50 -11.72
CA ARG A 162 -18.26 -3.95 -11.10
C ARG A 162 -17.88 -3.02 -9.96
N PRO A 163 -17.67 -3.48 -8.71
CA PRO A 163 -17.07 -2.65 -7.68
C PRO A 163 -15.67 -2.21 -8.12
N MET A 164 -15.32 -0.96 -7.81
CA MET A 164 -13.96 -0.48 -8.06
C MET A 164 -12.99 -1.07 -7.03
N ILE A 165 -11.78 -1.40 -7.48
CA ILE A 165 -10.72 -1.89 -6.60
C ILE A 165 -9.74 -0.77 -6.32
N VAL A 166 -9.46 -0.56 -5.03
CA VAL A 166 -8.37 0.30 -4.55
C VAL A 166 -7.36 -0.59 -3.83
N GLU A 167 -6.16 -0.66 -4.40
CA GLU A 167 -5.05 -1.44 -3.84
C GLU A 167 -4.21 -0.55 -2.94
N ASP A 168 -4.19 -0.81 -1.63
CA ASP A 168 -3.20 -0.26 -0.73
C ASP A 168 -1.90 -1.05 -0.91
N CYS A 169 -1.00 -0.46 -1.66
CA CYS A 169 0.30 -1.01 -2.03
C CYS A 169 1.43 -0.51 -1.11
N ALA A 170 1.11 0.00 0.09
CA ALA A 170 2.11 0.54 1.01
C ALA A 170 3.20 -0.46 1.41
N HIS A 171 2.96 -1.76 1.25
CA HIS A 171 3.92 -2.85 1.48
C HIS A 171 4.44 -3.48 0.17
N ALA A 172 3.92 -3.08 -0.99
CA ALA A 172 4.06 -3.85 -2.24
C ALA A 172 4.85 -3.14 -3.34
N PHE A 173 5.68 -2.14 -2.99
CA PHE A 173 6.54 -1.50 -3.99
C PHE A 173 7.46 -2.52 -4.65
N GLY A 174 7.35 -2.66 -5.98
CA GLY A 174 8.10 -3.62 -6.77
C GLY A 174 7.61 -5.08 -6.68
N ALA A 175 6.49 -5.35 -6.00
CA ALA A 175 5.81 -6.64 -6.11
C ALA A 175 5.24 -6.86 -7.52
N GLU A 176 5.12 -8.13 -7.92
CA GLU A 176 4.64 -8.50 -9.25
C GLU A 176 3.56 -9.58 -9.15
N TYR A 177 2.63 -9.55 -10.10
CA TYR A 177 1.62 -10.58 -10.32
C TYR A 177 1.62 -10.98 -11.80
N ASN A 178 1.73 -12.28 -12.11
CA ASN A 178 1.90 -12.79 -13.49
C ASN A 178 3.05 -12.09 -14.25
N GLY A 179 4.18 -11.82 -13.58
CA GLY A 179 5.36 -11.18 -14.17
C GLY A 179 5.19 -9.69 -14.49
N SER A 180 4.13 -9.06 -14.04
CA SER A 180 3.87 -7.63 -14.20
C SER A 180 3.79 -6.93 -12.84
N LYS A 181 4.29 -5.70 -12.75
CA LYS A 181 4.29 -4.95 -11.48
C LYS A 181 2.88 -4.58 -11.01
N ILE A 182 2.65 -4.71 -9.70
CA ILE A 182 1.51 -4.13 -9.01
C ILE A 182 1.55 -2.61 -9.20
N GLY A 183 0.40 -2.00 -9.49
CA GLY A 183 0.31 -0.57 -9.85
C GLY A 183 0.66 -0.25 -11.30
N GLY A 184 1.17 -1.25 -12.04
CA GLY A 184 1.38 -1.23 -13.49
C GLY A 184 0.33 -2.13 -14.18
N LYS A 185 0.79 -2.93 -15.15
CA LYS A 185 -0.08 -3.81 -15.96
C LYS A 185 -0.83 -4.86 -15.10
N ALA A 186 -0.26 -5.33 -13.99
CA ALA A 186 -0.93 -6.29 -13.11
C ALA A 186 -2.23 -5.73 -12.52
N SER A 187 -2.26 -4.44 -12.23
CA SER A 187 -3.38 -3.72 -11.60
C SER A 187 -4.21 -2.91 -12.61
N GLU A 188 -4.25 -3.34 -13.87
CA GLU A 188 -5.01 -2.65 -14.91
C GLU A 188 -6.49 -2.51 -14.51
N GLY A 189 -7.01 -1.28 -14.57
CA GLY A 189 -8.38 -0.95 -14.15
C GLY A 189 -8.51 -0.53 -12.68
N ASN A 190 -7.50 -0.76 -11.85
CA ASN A 190 -7.52 -0.46 -10.41
C ASN A 190 -6.83 0.88 -10.10
N ILE A 191 -7.14 1.44 -8.93
CA ILE A 191 -6.39 2.56 -8.35
C ILE A 191 -5.42 1.97 -7.32
N CYS A 192 -4.12 2.25 -7.45
CA CYS A 192 -3.13 1.74 -6.50
C CYS A 192 -2.44 2.89 -5.77
N VAL A 193 -2.20 2.72 -4.48
CA VAL A 193 -1.59 3.75 -3.65
C VAL A 193 -0.37 3.17 -2.93
N PHE A 194 0.77 3.83 -3.11
CA PHE A 194 2.06 3.42 -2.54
C PHE A 194 2.52 4.40 -1.46
N SER A 195 3.12 3.86 -0.41
CA SER A 195 3.76 4.64 0.64
C SER A 195 5.24 4.80 0.39
N LEU A 196 5.74 6.00 0.59
CA LEU A 196 7.15 6.37 0.55
C LEU A 196 7.64 6.85 1.94
N GLN A 197 6.94 6.41 2.99
CA GLN A 197 7.33 6.67 4.37
C GLN A 197 8.66 5.96 4.71
N ALA A 198 9.40 6.47 5.66
CA ALA A 198 10.79 6.12 5.96
C ALA A 198 11.12 4.62 5.95
N ILE A 199 10.26 3.77 6.52
CA ILE A 199 10.51 2.32 6.64
C ILE A 199 10.06 1.50 5.42
N LYS A 200 9.58 2.14 4.34
CA LYS A 200 9.16 1.44 3.13
C LYS A 200 10.36 1.13 2.22
N HIS A 201 10.17 0.28 1.21
CA HIS A 201 11.23 -0.09 0.27
C HIS A 201 11.87 1.14 -0.38
N LEU A 202 11.05 1.94 -1.06
CA LEU A 202 11.43 3.26 -1.56
C LEU A 202 10.97 4.31 -0.56
N THR A 203 11.87 5.18 -0.11
CA THR A 203 11.50 6.25 0.81
C THR A 203 11.82 7.63 0.28
N THR A 204 10.97 8.58 0.67
CA THR A 204 11.16 10.02 0.52
C THR A 204 11.14 10.73 1.88
N GLY A 205 11.39 9.99 2.97
CA GLY A 205 11.13 10.43 4.35
C GLY A 205 9.67 10.25 4.71
N ASP A 206 8.82 11.13 4.24
CA ASP A 206 7.38 10.98 4.12
C ASP A 206 6.97 11.20 2.66
N GLY A 207 5.90 10.55 2.24
CA GLY A 207 5.39 10.66 0.89
C GLY A 207 4.55 9.47 0.48
N GLY A 208 4.09 9.53 -0.74
CA GLY A 208 3.37 8.47 -1.42
C GLY A 208 3.18 8.80 -2.89
N PHE A 209 2.62 7.87 -3.62
CA PHE A 209 2.12 8.12 -4.96
C PHE A 209 0.89 7.26 -5.26
N ILE A 210 0.11 7.72 -6.22
CA ILE A 210 -1.08 7.04 -6.71
C ILE A 210 -0.90 6.70 -8.17
N THR A 211 -1.26 5.47 -8.56
CA THR A 211 -1.39 5.08 -9.96
C THR A 211 -2.86 4.97 -10.31
N LEU A 212 -3.20 5.42 -11.49
CA LEU A 212 -4.58 5.57 -11.93
C LEU A 212 -4.83 4.78 -13.21
N PRO A 213 -6.06 4.26 -13.42
CA PRO A 213 -6.36 3.35 -14.52
C PRO A 213 -6.49 4.06 -15.88
N ASN A 214 -6.65 5.39 -15.91
CA ASN A 214 -6.89 6.14 -17.13
C ASN A 214 -6.59 7.64 -16.96
N GLU A 215 -6.48 8.33 -18.10
CA GLU A 215 -6.17 9.75 -18.19
C GLU A 215 -7.21 10.64 -17.48
N PHE A 216 -8.48 10.31 -17.59
CA PHE A 216 -9.54 11.11 -16.96
C PHE A 216 -9.41 11.19 -15.45
N LEU A 217 -9.19 10.03 -14.78
CA LEU A 217 -8.97 10.01 -13.34
C LEU A 217 -7.62 10.64 -12.97
N TYR A 218 -6.63 10.52 -13.83
CA TYR A 218 -5.33 11.17 -13.66
C TYR A 218 -5.46 12.70 -13.67
N ASP A 219 -6.11 13.26 -14.67
CA ASP A 219 -6.28 14.71 -14.79
C ASP A 219 -7.11 15.28 -13.62
N ARG A 220 -8.19 14.58 -13.25
CA ARG A 220 -8.99 14.99 -12.10
C ARG A 220 -8.21 14.88 -10.79
N CYS A 221 -7.43 13.81 -10.58
CA CYS A 221 -6.58 13.66 -9.41
C CYS A 221 -5.49 14.75 -9.34
N LYS A 222 -4.92 15.14 -10.49
CA LYS A 222 -3.94 16.23 -10.60
C LYS A 222 -4.50 17.56 -10.08
N LEU A 223 -5.77 17.86 -10.37
CA LEU A 223 -6.46 19.02 -9.81
C LEU A 223 -6.73 18.86 -8.31
N LEU A 224 -7.31 17.72 -7.91
CA LEU A 224 -7.76 17.50 -6.52
C LEU A 224 -6.62 17.43 -5.51
N ARG A 225 -5.43 16.97 -5.92
CA ARG A 225 -4.25 16.99 -5.02
C ARG A 225 -3.76 18.40 -4.69
N TRP A 226 -4.23 19.42 -5.46
CA TRP A 226 -3.93 20.84 -5.25
C TRP A 226 -5.18 21.69 -5.28
N TYR A 227 -6.03 21.58 -4.27
CA TYR A 227 -7.22 22.41 -4.05
C TYR A 227 -8.28 22.40 -5.16
N GLY A 228 -8.15 21.63 -6.22
CA GLY A 228 -8.96 21.71 -7.44
C GLY A 228 -8.46 22.74 -8.46
N ILE A 229 -7.25 23.27 -8.25
CA ILE A 229 -6.64 24.32 -9.08
C ILE A 229 -5.83 23.71 -10.21
N ASP A 230 -6.09 24.17 -11.44
CA ASP A 230 -5.26 23.84 -12.59
C ASP A 230 -3.99 24.72 -12.59
N ARG A 231 -2.87 24.11 -12.18
CA ARG A 231 -1.59 24.81 -12.13
C ARG A 231 -1.00 25.09 -13.51
N ASP A 232 -1.32 24.28 -14.51
CA ASP A 232 -0.78 24.45 -15.87
C ASP A 232 -1.41 25.67 -16.56
N LYS A 233 -2.62 26.04 -16.13
CA LYS A 233 -3.32 27.25 -16.61
C LYS A 233 -2.99 28.53 -15.83
N ARG A 234 -2.04 28.46 -14.88
CA ARG A 234 -1.57 29.65 -14.18
C ARG A 234 -0.84 30.57 -15.15
N ASN A 235 -1.53 31.55 -15.68
CA ASN A 235 -0.93 32.63 -16.43
C ASN A 235 -0.35 33.67 -15.46
N TYR A 236 0.95 33.63 -15.23
CA TYR A 236 1.69 34.73 -14.59
C TYR A 236 1.84 35.91 -15.57
N LYS A 237 0.72 36.44 -16.07
CA LYS A 237 0.72 37.66 -16.86
C LYS A 237 0.94 38.85 -15.92
N GLY A 238 2.17 39.34 -15.89
CA GLY A 238 2.53 40.49 -15.05
C GLY A 238 2.93 40.08 -13.59
N LYS A 239 2.75 41.04 -12.68
CA LYS A 239 3.14 40.91 -11.26
C LYS A 239 2.01 40.37 -10.38
N ASP A 240 0.86 39.98 -10.95
CA ASP A 240 -0.30 39.52 -10.19
C ASP A 240 -0.26 37.99 -10.05
N LEU A 241 -0.24 37.54 -8.79
CA LEU A 241 -0.21 36.12 -8.44
C LEU A 241 -1.61 35.55 -8.16
N ARG A 242 -2.68 36.36 -8.34
CA ARG A 242 -4.05 35.90 -8.11
C ARG A 242 -4.44 34.82 -9.12
N LEU A 243 -5.24 33.86 -8.64
CA LEU A 243 -5.87 32.86 -9.49
C LEU A 243 -7.17 33.45 -10.05
N GLU A 244 -7.25 33.54 -11.36
CA GLU A 244 -8.46 34.03 -12.05
C GLU A 244 -9.40 32.89 -12.50
N ASN A 245 -8.98 31.62 -12.28
CA ASN A 245 -9.75 30.46 -12.72
C ASN A 245 -10.76 30.04 -11.66
N ASP A 246 -11.95 29.65 -12.09
CA ASP A 246 -12.95 29.01 -11.24
C ASP A 246 -12.48 27.64 -10.75
N ILE A 247 -12.85 27.29 -9.51
CA ILE A 247 -12.59 25.99 -8.91
C ILE A 247 -13.91 25.21 -8.97
N LEU A 248 -14.04 24.35 -9.99
CA LEU A 248 -15.26 23.58 -10.22
C LEU A 248 -15.46 22.48 -9.16
N GLU A 249 -14.38 21.93 -8.60
CA GLU A 249 -14.40 20.93 -7.55
C GLU A 249 -13.29 21.24 -6.56
N TYR A 250 -13.61 21.39 -5.27
CA TYR A 250 -12.58 21.60 -4.25
C TYR A 250 -11.75 20.35 -4.01
N GLY A 251 -10.45 20.54 -3.85
CA GLY A 251 -9.49 19.46 -3.55
C GLY A 251 -8.75 19.72 -2.24
N TYR A 252 -7.58 19.08 -2.11
CA TYR A 252 -6.77 19.05 -0.90
C TYR A 252 -5.37 19.61 -1.16
N LYS A 253 -4.58 19.82 -0.11
CA LYS A 253 -3.16 20.11 -0.22
C LYS A 253 -2.34 18.83 0.02
N PHE A 254 -2.37 17.92 -0.96
CA PHE A 254 -1.78 16.59 -0.86
C PHE A 254 -0.58 16.36 -1.78
N HIS A 255 -0.13 17.37 -2.51
CA HIS A 255 1.01 17.28 -3.41
C HIS A 255 2.33 17.04 -2.66
N MET A 256 3.27 16.37 -3.30
CA MET A 256 4.64 16.21 -2.83
C MET A 256 5.45 17.51 -3.05
N ASN A 257 6.49 17.72 -2.28
CA ASN A 257 7.45 18.79 -2.45
C ASN A 257 8.75 18.31 -3.11
N ASP A 258 9.57 19.23 -3.61
CA ASP A 258 10.81 18.91 -4.34
C ASP A 258 11.90 18.30 -3.46
N ILE A 259 11.92 18.58 -2.15
CA ILE A 259 12.88 17.96 -1.24
C ILE A 259 12.62 16.46 -1.16
N ASN A 260 11.38 16.07 -0.87
CA ASN A 260 10.97 14.66 -0.80
C ASN A 260 11.12 13.95 -2.15
N ALA A 261 10.74 14.63 -3.26
CA ALA A 261 10.90 14.08 -4.59
C ALA A 261 12.37 13.80 -4.94
N THR A 262 13.29 14.66 -4.52
CA THR A 262 14.73 14.46 -4.70
C THR A 262 15.22 13.21 -3.96
N LEU A 263 14.78 12.99 -2.71
CA LEU A 263 15.10 11.75 -1.98
C LEU A 263 14.66 10.52 -2.76
N GLY A 264 13.42 10.52 -3.26
CA GLY A 264 12.86 9.41 -4.04
C GLY A 264 13.62 9.18 -5.35
N LEU A 265 13.93 10.25 -6.07
CA LEU A 265 14.64 10.19 -7.37
C LEU A 265 16.01 9.52 -7.25
N TYR A 266 16.75 9.80 -6.19
CA TYR A 266 18.09 9.24 -5.96
C TYR A 266 18.05 7.87 -5.24
N ASN A 267 16.97 7.52 -4.57
CA ASN A 267 16.80 6.19 -3.99
C ASN A 267 16.27 5.17 -5.02
N LEU A 268 15.42 5.60 -5.97
CA LEU A 268 14.75 4.71 -6.94
C LEU A 268 15.69 3.79 -7.74
N PRO A 269 16.87 4.24 -8.25
CA PRO A 269 17.78 3.39 -9.00
C PRO A 269 18.26 2.14 -8.25
N HIS A 270 18.27 2.16 -6.92
CA HIS A 270 18.73 1.07 -6.08
C HIS A 270 17.67 0.00 -5.79
N MET A 271 16.39 0.26 -6.11
CA MET A 271 15.27 -0.56 -5.64
C MET A 271 15.31 -1.99 -6.15
N ASN A 272 15.72 -2.22 -7.40
CA ASN A 272 15.79 -3.59 -7.93
C ASN A 272 16.78 -4.46 -7.15
N ASP A 273 17.91 -3.91 -6.72
CA ASP A 273 18.92 -4.65 -5.94
C ASP A 273 18.43 -4.91 -4.50
N LEU A 274 17.76 -3.93 -3.89
CA LEU A 274 17.21 -4.11 -2.54
C LEU A 274 16.09 -5.15 -2.53
N LEU A 275 15.18 -5.11 -3.50
CA LEU A 275 14.11 -6.09 -3.66
C LEU A 275 14.66 -7.49 -3.94
N ARG A 276 15.68 -7.61 -4.78
CA ARG A 276 16.36 -8.89 -5.03
C ARG A 276 16.90 -9.49 -3.74
N LYS A 277 17.59 -8.69 -2.91
CA LYS A 277 18.11 -9.13 -1.60
C LYS A 277 17.01 -9.58 -0.65
N ASN A 278 15.90 -8.84 -0.56
CA ASN A 278 14.77 -9.24 0.26
C ASN A 278 14.20 -10.61 -0.18
N ARG A 279 14.07 -10.82 -1.49
CA ARG A 279 13.58 -12.09 -2.08
C ARG A 279 14.56 -13.25 -1.85
N GLU A 280 15.86 -13.02 -2.00
CA GLU A 280 16.90 -14.02 -1.72
C GLU A 280 16.86 -14.47 -0.24
N ASN A 281 16.76 -13.52 0.68
CA ASN A 281 16.63 -13.80 2.11
C ASN A 281 15.34 -14.59 2.43
N ALA A 282 14.21 -14.16 1.83
CA ALA A 282 12.93 -14.84 2.02
C ALA A 282 12.96 -16.28 1.50
N ALA A 283 13.49 -16.52 0.30
CA ALA A 283 13.63 -17.86 -0.25
C ALA A 283 14.50 -18.76 0.62
N TYR A 284 15.54 -18.21 1.21
CA TYR A 284 16.39 -18.95 2.15
C TYR A 284 15.63 -19.25 3.46
N PHE A 285 14.84 -18.34 3.97
CA PHE A 285 13.96 -18.60 5.12
C PHE A 285 12.91 -19.67 4.81
N ASP A 286 12.29 -19.63 3.64
CA ASP A 286 11.33 -20.65 3.20
C ASP A 286 11.96 -22.06 3.26
N GLU A 287 13.16 -22.19 2.74
CA GLU A 287 13.86 -23.49 2.75
C GLU A 287 14.22 -23.97 4.16
N GLN A 288 14.72 -23.07 5.01
CA GLN A 288 15.21 -23.41 6.34
C GLN A 288 14.11 -23.58 7.39
N LEU A 289 12.96 -22.93 7.20
CA LEU A 289 11.89 -22.90 8.20
C LEU A 289 10.71 -23.82 7.88
N LYS A 290 10.60 -24.37 6.67
CA LYS A 290 9.46 -25.21 6.22
C LYS A 290 9.14 -26.39 7.13
N ASP A 291 10.15 -26.97 7.77
CA ASP A 291 10.02 -28.16 8.61
C ASP A 291 10.15 -27.85 10.11
N VAL A 292 10.18 -26.56 10.49
CA VAL A 292 10.28 -26.14 11.90
C VAL A 292 8.95 -26.34 12.60
N LYS A 293 8.92 -27.24 13.60
CA LYS A 293 7.71 -27.51 14.39
C LYS A 293 7.22 -26.24 15.10
N GLY A 294 5.92 -25.99 15.04
CA GLY A 294 5.31 -24.83 15.68
C GLY A 294 5.39 -23.54 14.87
N ILE A 295 6.03 -23.56 13.70
CA ILE A 295 6.04 -22.48 12.73
C ILE A 295 5.25 -22.90 11.50
N GLN A 296 4.39 -22.03 11.01
CA GLN A 296 3.74 -22.15 9.71
C GLN A 296 4.12 -20.97 8.84
N LEU A 297 4.69 -21.24 7.68
CA LEU A 297 5.03 -20.22 6.70
C LEU A 297 3.77 -19.71 6.00
N MET A 298 3.80 -18.45 5.55
CA MET A 298 2.77 -17.91 4.69
C MET A 298 2.97 -18.41 3.25
N ASN A 299 1.87 -18.77 2.61
CA ASN A 299 1.90 -19.19 1.21
C ASN A 299 1.95 -17.98 0.29
N THR A 300 2.74 -18.11 -0.75
CA THR A 300 2.71 -17.19 -1.88
C THR A 300 2.04 -17.90 -3.06
N ASN A 301 1.05 -17.28 -3.70
CA ASN A 301 0.51 -17.78 -4.95
C ASN A 301 1.65 -17.85 -5.99
N THR A 302 1.74 -18.91 -6.78
CA THR A 302 2.78 -19.10 -7.80
C THR A 302 2.83 -17.99 -8.85
N LYS A 303 1.74 -17.23 -9.00
CA LYS A 303 1.66 -16.04 -9.85
C LYS A 303 2.28 -14.78 -9.22
N CYS A 304 2.54 -14.82 -7.91
CA CYS A 304 3.04 -13.67 -7.15
C CYS A 304 4.55 -13.71 -7.01
N ASN A 305 5.19 -12.55 -7.16
CA ASN A 305 6.56 -12.29 -6.77
C ASN A 305 6.54 -11.20 -5.69
N SER A 306 6.53 -11.62 -4.44
CA SER A 306 6.42 -10.72 -3.29
C SER A 306 7.56 -9.70 -3.23
N ALA A 307 7.27 -8.51 -2.73
CA ALA A 307 8.29 -7.52 -2.41
C ALA A 307 8.98 -7.79 -1.06
N TYR A 308 8.40 -8.63 -0.22
CA TYR A 308 8.89 -8.95 1.13
C TYR A 308 9.29 -7.71 1.93
N TRP A 309 8.32 -6.79 2.12
CA TRP A 309 8.48 -5.73 3.12
C TRP A 309 8.56 -6.30 4.53
N LEU A 310 7.84 -7.41 4.74
CA LEU A 310 7.87 -8.24 5.93
C LEU A 310 8.00 -9.70 5.52
N TYR A 311 8.68 -10.50 6.34
CA TYR A 311 8.55 -11.93 6.31
C TYR A 311 7.63 -12.36 7.45
N THR A 312 6.45 -12.84 7.10
CA THR A 312 5.38 -13.17 8.03
C THR A 312 5.33 -14.67 8.26
N ILE A 313 5.23 -15.09 9.52
CA ILE A 313 5.02 -16.47 9.93
C ILE A 313 3.85 -16.56 10.91
N ARG A 314 3.28 -17.74 11.07
CA ARG A 314 2.38 -18.05 12.18
C ARG A 314 3.11 -18.91 13.20
N VAL A 315 3.10 -18.48 14.46
CA VAL A 315 3.64 -19.21 15.60
C VAL A 315 2.48 -19.91 16.29
N LEU A 316 2.43 -21.23 16.13
CA LEU A 316 1.30 -22.06 16.52
C LEU A 316 1.29 -22.38 18.02
N ASN A 317 0.22 -23.06 18.46
CA ASN A 317 0.08 -23.64 19.80
C ASN A 317 0.16 -22.64 20.96
N GLY A 318 -0.23 -21.38 20.71
CA GLY A 318 -0.24 -20.31 21.73
C GLY A 318 1.16 -19.83 22.15
N LYS A 319 2.20 -20.18 21.38
CA LYS A 319 3.60 -19.86 21.71
C LYS A 319 4.08 -18.51 21.15
N LYS A 320 3.21 -17.69 20.57
CA LYS A 320 3.59 -16.40 19.98
C LYS A 320 4.38 -15.51 20.94
N GLN A 321 3.89 -15.35 22.16
CA GLN A 321 4.54 -14.47 23.14
C GLN A 321 5.92 -15.01 23.54
N GLU A 322 6.04 -16.33 23.84
CA GLU A 322 7.30 -17.00 24.15
C GLU A 322 8.31 -16.84 23.00
N PHE A 323 7.85 -17.01 21.76
CA PHE A 323 8.68 -16.81 20.57
C PHE A 323 9.22 -15.38 20.48
N MET A 324 8.36 -14.38 20.62
CA MET A 324 8.76 -12.97 20.52
C MET A 324 9.73 -12.56 21.65
N GLU A 325 9.55 -13.07 22.86
CA GLU A 325 10.47 -12.86 23.98
C GLU A 325 11.84 -13.49 23.71
N LYS A 326 11.88 -14.74 23.25
CA LYS A 326 13.12 -15.41 22.85
C LYS A 326 13.88 -14.66 21.74
N MET A 327 13.18 -14.21 20.72
CA MET A 327 13.75 -13.38 19.64
C MET A 327 14.36 -12.09 20.21
N LYS A 328 13.63 -11.41 21.07
CA LYS A 328 14.08 -10.17 21.73
C LYS A 328 15.34 -10.40 22.60
N GLU A 329 15.39 -11.47 23.40
CA GLU A 329 16.55 -11.85 24.20
C GLU A 329 17.77 -12.13 23.34
N SER A 330 17.55 -12.66 22.13
CA SER A 330 18.59 -12.89 21.13
C SER A 330 18.95 -11.64 20.30
N GLY A 331 18.40 -10.47 20.66
CA GLY A 331 18.67 -9.22 19.98
C GLY A 331 17.98 -9.08 18.60
N ILE A 332 16.89 -9.81 18.35
CA ILE A 332 16.14 -9.79 17.09
C ILE A 332 14.79 -9.10 17.33
N MET A 333 14.50 -8.03 16.59
CA MET A 333 13.21 -7.37 16.64
C MET A 333 12.16 -8.15 15.85
N THR A 334 11.03 -8.42 16.49
CA THR A 334 9.85 -9.02 15.87
C THR A 334 8.61 -8.23 16.25
N SER A 335 7.56 -8.27 15.42
CA SER A 335 6.31 -7.55 15.69
C SER A 335 5.16 -8.16 14.91
N GLN A 336 3.93 -7.90 15.34
CA GLN A 336 2.74 -8.06 14.50
C GLN A 336 2.60 -6.90 13.48
N VAL A 337 3.31 -5.80 13.68
CA VAL A 337 3.37 -4.56 12.90
C VAL A 337 2.08 -3.74 12.97
N HIS A 338 0.93 -4.31 12.65
CA HIS A 338 -0.36 -3.62 12.73
C HIS A 338 -1.31 -4.36 13.66
N ASN A 339 -1.98 -3.60 14.52
CA ASN A 339 -3.15 -4.10 15.23
C ASN A 339 -4.34 -4.14 14.27
N ARG A 340 -5.31 -5.00 14.58
CA ARG A 340 -6.57 -5.02 13.85
C ARG A 340 -7.36 -3.71 14.07
N ASN A 341 -7.98 -3.22 13.01
CA ASN A 341 -8.61 -1.90 13.03
C ASN A 341 -10.06 -1.93 13.55
N ASP A 342 -10.77 -3.05 13.43
CA ASP A 342 -12.17 -3.23 13.79
C ASP A 342 -12.45 -3.08 15.29
N ILE A 343 -11.43 -3.18 16.16
CA ILE A 343 -11.56 -3.01 17.62
C ILE A 343 -11.55 -1.55 18.09
N ASN A 344 -11.21 -0.60 17.19
CA ASN A 344 -11.09 0.80 17.56
C ASN A 344 -12.46 1.45 17.82
N SER A 345 -12.55 2.32 18.82
CA SER A 345 -13.81 2.98 19.22
C SER A 345 -14.47 3.78 18.12
N CYS A 346 -13.68 4.36 17.19
CA CYS A 346 -14.19 5.16 16.08
C CYS A 346 -14.88 4.34 14.97
N VAL A 347 -14.77 3.01 15.01
CA VAL A 347 -15.41 2.06 14.08
C VAL A 347 -16.30 1.04 14.77
N LYS A 348 -16.64 1.27 16.04
CA LYS A 348 -17.45 0.36 16.86
C LYS A 348 -18.79 -0.03 16.21
N ASP A 349 -19.37 0.88 15.43
CA ASP A 349 -20.67 0.69 14.78
C ASP A 349 -20.58 -0.25 13.56
N PHE A 350 -19.36 -0.61 13.11
CA PHE A 350 -19.08 -1.50 11.98
C PHE A 350 -18.55 -2.87 12.42
N GLN A 351 -18.51 -3.17 13.71
CA GLN A 351 -17.98 -4.44 14.21
C GLN A 351 -18.77 -5.64 13.70
N GLU A 352 -18.07 -6.65 13.24
CA GLU A 352 -18.61 -7.94 12.82
C GLU A 352 -17.60 -9.07 13.13
N PRO A 353 -18.05 -10.34 13.22
CA PRO A 353 -17.15 -11.47 13.47
C PRO A 353 -16.13 -11.66 12.34
N LEU A 354 -14.86 -11.81 12.71
CA LEU A 354 -13.74 -12.09 11.81
C LEU A 354 -12.92 -13.27 12.36
N PRO A 355 -13.44 -14.51 12.27
CA PRO A 355 -12.87 -15.66 12.96
C PRO A 355 -11.45 -16.02 12.53
N ASN A 356 -11.12 -15.86 11.25
CA ASN A 356 -9.76 -16.08 10.78
C ASN A 356 -8.79 -15.02 11.34
N LEU A 357 -9.22 -13.75 11.37
CA LEU A 357 -8.42 -12.69 11.97
C LEU A 357 -8.23 -12.89 13.47
N ASP A 358 -9.27 -13.36 14.18
CA ASP A 358 -9.17 -13.71 15.62
C ASP A 358 -8.10 -14.77 15.87
N LEU A 359 -7.98 -15.76 14.98
CA LEU A 359 -6.95 -16.78 15.05
C LEU A 359 -5.58 -16.22 14.66
N LEU A 360 -5.52 -15.49 13.54
CA LEU A 360 -4.27 -14.95 13.01
C LEU A 360 -3.62 -13.97 14.00
N GLU A 361 -4.42 -13.16 14.70
CA GLU A 361 -3.92 -12.24 15.73
C GLU A 361 -3.14 -12.95 16.86
N ARG A 362 -3.53 -14.20 17.19
CA ARG A 362 -2.86 -15.00 18.20
C ARG A 362 -1.56 -15.65 17.72
N GLU A 363 -1.31 -15.68 16.41
CA GLU A 363 -0.25 -16.48 15.81
C GLU A 363 0.70 -15.67 14.94
N LEU A 364 0.23 -14.57 14.31
CA LEU A 364 1.01 -13.81 13.34
C LEU A 364 2.19 -13.09 14.00
N VAL A 365 3.37 -13.31 13.43
CA VAL A 365 4.62 -12.62 13.77
C VAL A 365 5.38 -12.29 12.49
N CYS A 366 5.92 -11.08 12.42
CA CYS A 366 6.80 -10.65 11.34
C CYS A 366 8.24 -10.63 11.86
N ILE A 367 9.17 -11.18 11.07
CA ILE A 367 10.61 -11.22 11.34
C ILE A 367 11.36 -10.38 10.29
N PRO A 368 12.59 -9.92 10.58
CA PRO A 368 13.40 -9.16 9.63
C PRO A 368 13.75 -10.00 8.39
N VAL A 369 13.68 -9.38 7.19
CA VAL A 369 13.97 -10.07 5.91
C VAL A 369 14.80 -9.19 4.96
N GLY A 370 15.00 -7.93 5.27
CA GLY A 370 15.46 -6.93 4.32
C GLY A 370 16.95 -6.99 3.97
N TRP A 371 17.31 -6.17 3.01
CA TRP A 371 18.62 -6.02 2.40
C TRP A 371 19.79 -5.76 3.37
N TRP A 372 19.51 -5.30 4.58
CA TRP A 372 20.51 -4.96 5.62
C TRP A 372 21.00 -6.14 6.42
N LEU A 373 20.40 -7.32 6.24
CA LEU A 373 20.80 -8.52 7.00
C LEU A 373 22.12 -9.07 6.48
N SER A 374 23.06 -9.29 7.39
CA SER A 374 24.26 -10.08 7.13
C SER A 374 23.93 -11.58 7.16
N GLU A 375 24.84 -12.41 6.66
CA GLU A 375 24.69 -13.88 6.77
C GLU A 375 24.61 -14.34 8.22
N ASP A 376 25.33 -13.68 9.15
CA ASP A 376 25.28 -14.00 10.58
C ASP A 376 23.93 -13.63 11.18
N ASP A 377 23.34 -12.48 10.76
CA ASP A 377 21.99 -12.11 11.18
C ASP A 377 20.97 -13.15 10.72
N ILE A 378 21.05 -13.59 9.46
CA ILE A 378 20.15 -14.60 8.89
C ILE A 378 20.28 -15.93 9.65
N ARG A 379 21.52 -16.41 9.89
CA ARG A 379 21.77 -17.63 10.70
C ARG A 379 21.20 -17.48 12.12
N SER A 380 21.37 -16.32 12.75
CA SER A 380 20.83 -16.05 14.08
C SER A 380 19.30 -16.08 14.10
N ILE A 381 18.63 -15.46 13.12
CA ILE A 381 17.17 -15.48 12.99
C ILE A 381 16.67 -16.93 12.87
N ILE A 382 17.21 -17.72 11.95
CA ILE A 382 16.81 -19.11 11.71
C ILE A 382 16.98 -19.95 12.98
N LYS A 383 18.15 -19.87 13.63
CA LYS A 383 18.43 -20.60 14.87
C LYS A 383 17.38 -20.31 15.95
N ASN A 384 16.94 -19.06 16.07
CA ASN A 384 15.99 -18.66 17.10
C ASN A 384 14.53 -18.93 16.72
N CYS A 385 14.22 -19.26 15.45
CA CYS A 385 12.89 -19.71 15.04
C CYS A 385 12.53 -21.12 15.56
N HIS A 386 13.50 -21.95 15.96
CA HIS A 386 13.22 -23.25 16.56
C HIS A 386 12.69 -23.08 18.00
N ILE A 387 11.41 -23.33 18.21
CA ILE A 387 10.75 -23.33 19.51
C ILE A 387 10.76 -24.78 20.02
N ASN A 388 11.29 -24.99 21.23
CA ASN A 388 11.31 -26.32 21.87
C ASN A 388 9.90 -26.72 22.37
#